data_fecbbffb82b49fa7bb3cb8af3a487898
#
_entry.id   fecbbffb82b49fa7bb3cb8af3a487898
#
_cell.length_a   1.000
_cell.length_b   1.000
_cell.length_c   1.000
_cell.angle_alpha   90.00
_cell.angle_beta   90.00
_cell.angle_gamma   90.00
#
_symmetry.space_group_name_H-M   'P 1'
#
loop_
_entity.id
_entity.type
_entity.pdbx_description
1 polymer ?
#
loop_
_entity_poly.entity_id
_entity_poly.type
_entity_poly.pdbx_seq_one_letter_code
_entity_poly.pdbx_strand_id
1 'polypeptide(L)'
;MKKQILIFAFSLVAVSARCEIEAVWLTYNTNAPTGIVLNWTTSSPSAVSVDYGTTESRGAKINSADKKTLHYAEIPISNAESEIFYKISDDTGAEFSAKINRLPASENFRAVIIGNLGYAKNPDFRAIEADRPDIVFTCGDNVPMLHENGKWDGSMKPFEAAIKKFPRRLLASTPLMPISGNHDKEIRPRGKKYPKEASYDPSAAGFKEFFKLPDGGSYWKFAVPQYGVTFLGIDVCHIYDYGTTWQACSPFGADSRQYVWYKGQVENRQTPFVFTLMNERNQDMRKTKGKIWEAEFSKTSGVVSGFGYYLERAETGGVKFYNTSLNAGDKYPDVFSKFIKAEGGYLLLTFAKGKDVRADLKSLAGEVLDSSAIKPLSSR
;
A
#
# COMPACT_ATOMS: atom_id res chain seq x y z
N MET A 1 30.88 -70.35 17.84
CA MET A 1 30.42 -69.35 16.82
C MET A 1 30.05 -68.06 17.55
N LYS A 2 30.92 -67.02 17.52
CA LYS A 2 30.66 -65.69 18.11
C LYS A 2 30.01 -64.82 17.03
N LYS A 3 28.76 -64.43 17.26
CA LYS A 3 28.06 -63.43 16.39
C LYS A 3 28.62 -62.07 16.71
N GLN A 4 29.29 -61.45 15.74
CA GLN A 4 29.62 -60.04 15.78
C GLN A 4 28.37 -59.21 15.36
N ILE A 5 27.91 -58.35 16.27
CA ILE A 5 26.84 -57.39 15.98
C ILE A 5 27.53 -56.11 15.46
N LEU A 6 27.31 -55.80 14.18
CA LEU A 6 27.79 -54.58 13.55
C LEU A 6 26.78 -53.47 13.87
N ILE A 7 27.14 -52.50 14.72
CA ILE A 7 26.31 -51.32 15.00
C ILE A 7 26.66 -50.27 13.95
N PHE A 8 25.73 -50.00 13.02
CA PHE A 8 25.81 -48.85 12.12
C PHE A 8 25.37 -47.60 12.89
N ALA A 9 26.30 -46.72 13.20
CA ALA A 9 26.00 -45.38 13.68
C ALA A 9 25.55 -44.51 12.48
N PHE A 10 24.25 -44.26 12.38
CA PHE A 10 23.73 -43.21 11.48
C PHE A 10 24.04 -41.84 12.10
N SER A 11 25.03 -41.14 11.55
CA SER A 11 25.22 -39.72 11.84
C SER A 11 24.10 -38.94 11.17
N LEU A 12 23.10 -38.48 11.94
CA LEU A 12 22.16 -37.47 11.50
C LEU A 12 22.94 -36.15 11.30
N VAL A 13 23.28 -35.85 10.07
CA VAL A 13 23.70 -34.48 9.71
C VAL A 13 22.45 -33.63 9.77
N ALA A 14 22.25 -32.89 10.85
CA ALA A 14 21.23 -31.84 10.92
C ALA A 14 21.65 -30.75 9.91
N VAL A 15 21.06 -30.78 8.71
CA VAL A 15 21.10 -29.65 7.79
C VAL A 15 20.28 -28.56 8.47
N SER A 16 20.93 -27.62 9.13
CA SER A 16 20.27 -26.41 9.61
C SER A 16 19.72 -25.71 8.35
N ALA A 17 18.40 -25.63 8.25
CA ALA A 17 17.77 -24.86 7.19
C ALA A 17 18.33 -23.42 7.28
N ARG A 18 18.99 -22.98 6.23
CA ARG A 18 19.50 -21.61 6.13
C ARG A 18 18.30 -20.67 6.19
N CYS A 19 18.37 -19.66 7.00
CA CYS A 19 17.37 -18.58 6.98
C CYS A 19 17.40 -17.91 5.60
N GLU A 20 16.23 -17.48 5.11
CA GLU A 20 16.12 -16.76 3.86
C GLU A 20 15.46 -15.40 4.11
N ILE A 21 15.95 -14.36 3.44
CA ILE A 21 15.26 -13.06 3.37
C ILE A 21 14.19 -13.20 2.30
N GLU A 22 12.92 -13.21 2.70
CA GLU A 22 11.81 -13.61 1.83
C GLU A 22 11.17 -12.44 1.09
N ALA A 23 10.50 -11.53 1.80
CA ALA A 23 9.89 -10.34 1.24
C ALA A 23 10.69 -9.10 1.62
N VAL A 24 10.85 -8.15 0.70
CA VAL A 24 11.51 -6.85 0.96
C VAL A 24 10.68 -5.76 0.34
N TRP A 25 10.32 -4.73 1.13
CA TRP A 25 9.58 -3.57 0.63
C TRP A 25 9.94 -2.30 1.40
N LEU A 26 9.68 -1.17 0.75
CA LEU A 26 9.91 0.15 1.31
C LEU A 26 8.58 0.83 1.63
N THR A 27 8.54 1.61 2.72
CA THR A 27 7.44 2.52 3.04
C THR A 27 8.01 3.86 3.49
N TYR A 28 7.19 4.91 3.51
CA TYR A 28 7.49 6.14 4.24
C TYR A 28 6.73 6.14 5.55
N ASN A 29 7.41 6.47 6.65
CA ASN A 29 6.78 6.70 7.97
C ASN A 29 6.64 8.20 8.30
N THR A 30 6.99 9.07 7.37
CA THR A 30 6.90 10.53 7.47
C THR A 30 5.96 11.09 6.40
N ASN A 31 5.45 12.29 6.63
CA ASN A 31 4.51 12.98 5.74
C ASN A 31 5.16 13.58 4.47
N ALA A 32 6.44 13.34 4.26
CA ALA A 32 7.24 13.77 3.12
C ALA A 32 8.36 12.73 2.88
N PRO A 33 9.04 12.73 1.71
CA PRO A 33 10.09 11.76 1.40
C PRO A 33 11.40 12.02 2.16
N THR A 34 11.35 12.11 3.49
CA THR A 34 12.50 12.43 4.37
C THR A 34 12.92 11.28 5.28
N GLY A 35 12.11 10.24 5.39
CA GLY A 35 12.43 9.03 6.15
C GLY A 35 11.82 7.82 5.47
N ILE A 36 12.65 6.87 5.10
CA ILE A 36 12.20 5.63 4.49
C ILE A 36 12.36 4.47 5.47
N VAL A 37 11.37 3.62 5.51
CA VAL A 37 11.43 2.37 6.27
C VAL A 37 11.70 1.24 5.30
N LEU A 38 12.83 0.58 5.48
CA LEU A 38 13.13 -0.70 4.84
C LEU A 38 12.50 -1.80 5.68
N ASN A 39 11.56 -2.52 5.10
CA ASN A 39 10.87 -3.62 5.75
C ASN A 39 11.24 -4.94 5.05
N TRP A 40 11.33 -6.03 5.83
CA TRP A 40 11.56 -7.37 5.25
C TRP A 40 11.09 -8.47 6.17
N THR A 41 10.90 -9.67 5.62
CA THR A 41 10.64 -10.90 6.38
C THR A 41 11.76 -11.90 6.19
N THR A 42 11.92 -12.76 7.20
CA THR A 42 12.85 -13.89 7.18
C THR A 42 12.08 -15.19 7.43
N SER A 43 12.56 -16.29 6.82
CA SER A 43 11.91 -17.61 6.93
C SER A 43 11.94 -18.19 8.34
N SER A 44 12.85 -17.72 9.20
CA SER A 44 12.95 -18.08 10.61
C SER A 44 13.40 -16.87 11.43
N PRO A 45 13.11 -16.84 12.76
CA PRO A 45 13.57 -15.75 13.62
C PRO A 45 15.09 -15.60 13.61
N SER A 46 15.60 -14.45 13.21
CA SER A 46 17.03 -14.15 13.08
C SER A 46 17.38 -12.75 13.61
N ALA A 47 18.63 -12.57 14.06
CA ALA A 47 19.19 -11.27 14.28
C ALA A 47 19.68 -10.72 12.94
N VAL A 48 19.56 -9.39 12.75
CA VAL A 48 19.74 -8.79 11.43
C VAL A 48 20.60 -7.52 11.50
N SER A 49 21.23 -7.20 10.38
CA SER A 49 21.88 -5.91 10.18
C SER A 49 21.56 -5.33 8.80
N VAL A 50 21.58 -4.00 8.70
CA VAL A 50 21.45 -3.27 7.45
C VAL A 50 22.63 -2.33 7.30
N ASP A 51 23.45 -2.58 6.28
CA ASP A 51 24.48 -1.63 5.84
C ASP A 51 23.86 -0.72 4.76
N TYR A 52 24.02 0.61 4.87
CA TYR A 52 23.44 1.56 3.92
C TYR A 52 24.30 2.81 3.70
N GLY A 53 24.04 3.53 2.60
CA GLY A 53 24.71 4.78 2.29
C GLY A 53 24.44 5.26 0.86
N THR A 54 24.96 6.42 0.50
CA THR A 54 24.79 7.04 -0.82
C THR A 54 25.74 6.50 -1.89
N THR A 55 26.61 5.56 -1.53
CA THR A 55 27.53 4.86 -2.44
C THR A 55 27.45 3.34 -2.23
N GLU A 56 27.97 2.57 -3.15
CA GLU A 56 28.01 1.10 -3.04
C GLU A 56 28.79 0.59 -1.82
N SER A 57 29.75 1.36 -1.32
CA SER A 57 30.49 1.04 -0.08
C SER A 57 29.66 1.23 1.19
N ARG A 58 28.52 1.91 1.09
CA ARG A 58 27.52 2.15 2.14
C ARG A 58 28.04 3.08 3.24
N GLY A 59 28.65 2.65 4.28
CA GLY A 59 29.31 3.51 5.28
C GLY A 59 28.53 3.68 6.59
N ALA A 60 27.24 3.38 6.64
CA ALA A 60 26.42 3.37 7.86
C ALA A 60 25.83 1.98 8.10
N LYS A 61 25.55 1.65 9.38
CA LYS A 61 25.02 0.35 9.77
C LYS A 61 23.97 0.47 10.87
N ILE A 62 22.88 -0.30 10.72
CA ILE A 62 21.86 -0.51 11.73
C ILE A 62 21.89 -1.99 12.11
N ASN A 63 21.89 -2.29 13.42
CA ASN A 63 21.86 -3.66 13.93
C ASN A 63 20.61 -3.88 14.78
N SER A 64 20.00 -5.06 14.67
CA SER A 64 18.98 -5.55 15.58
C SER A 64 19.35 -6.93 16.07
N ALA A 65 19.53 -7.08 17.38
CA ALA A 65 19.79 -8.35 18.02
C ALA A 65 18.52 -9.18 18.28
N ASP A 66 17.36 -8.55 18.16
CA ASP A 66 16.06 -9.19 18.36
C ASP A 66 15.79 -10.23 17.27
N LYS A 67 15.61 -11.49 17.69
CA LYS A 67 15.27 -12.57 16.77
C LYS A 67 13.79 -12.57 16.46
N LYS A 68 13.44 -12.04 15.30
CA LYS A 68 12.08 -11.92 14.76
C LYS A 68 12.03 -12.43 13.33
N THR A 69 10.83 -12.57 12.78
CA THR A 69 10.61 -12.88 11.35
C THR A 69 10.18 -11.65 10.54
N LEU A 70 9.61 -10.63 11.19
CA LEU A 70 9.29 -9.34 10.58
C LEU A 70 10.25 -8.29 11.12
N HIS A 71 10.95 -7.61 10.23
CA HIS A 71 11.98 -6.64 10.52
C HIS A 71 11.72 -5.32 9.83
N TYR A 72 12.24 -4.25 10.42
CA TYR A 72 12.27 -2.93 9.77
C TYR A 72 13.51 -2.15 10.24
N ALA A 73 13.98 -1.28 9.36
CA ALA A 73 15.03 -0.32 9.64
C ALA A 73 14.65 1.05 9.07
N GLU A 74 14.72 2.09 9.89
CA GLU A 74 14.51 3.46 9.43
C GLU A 74 15.81 4.00 8.86
N ILE A 75 15.80 4.35 7.58
CA ILE A 75 16.94 4.93 6.89
C ILE A 75 16.67 6.42 6.75
N PRO A 76 17.46 7.28 7.42
CA PRO A 76 17.31 8.72 7.27
C PRO A 76 17.71 9.15 5.85
N ILE A 77 16.82 9.90 5.20
CA ILE A 77 17.09 10.51 3.92
C ILE A 77 17.29 12.00 4.14
N SER A 78 18.54 12.44 4.10
CA SER A 78 18.89 13.87 4.23
C SER A 78 18.59 14.67 2.96
N ASN A 79 18.57 13.99 1.81
CA ASN A 79 18.22 14.54 0.49
C ASN A 79 17.42 13.51 -0.30
N ALA A 80 16.17 13.80 -0.59
CA ALA A 80 15.27 12.92 -1.35
C ALA A 80 15.77 12.64 -2.79
N GLU A 81 16.69 13.46 -3.31
CA GLU A 81 17.31 13.26 -4.63
C GLU A 81 18.47 12.26 -4.63
N SER A 82 18.94 11.82 -3.46
CA SER A 82 20.06 10.88 -3.36
C SER A 82 19.60 9.44 -3.54
N GLU A 83 20.39 8.67 -4.28
CA GLU A 83 20.27 7.21 -4.31
C GLU A 83 20.82 6.63 -3.00
N ILE A 84 20.19 5.57 -2.50
CA ILE A 84 20.63 4.87 -1.31
C ILE A 84 20.84 3.40 -1.63
N PHE A 85 22.07 2.94 -1.45
CA PHE A 85 22.43 1.53 -1.55
C PHE A 85 22.25 0.89 -0.17
N TYR A 86 21.71 -0.31 -0.11
CA TYR A 86 21.59 -1.04 1.14
C TYR A 86 21.86 -2.53 0.98
N LYS A 87 22.28 -3.17 2.07
CA LYS A 87 22.43 -4.61 2.19
C LYS A 87 21.84 -5.07 3.52
N ILE A 88 20.92 -6.00 3.47
CA ILE A 88 20.41 -6.72 4.62
C ILE A 88 21.28 -7.96 4.79
N SER A 89 21.69 -8.28 6.03
CA SER A 89 22.36 -9.52 6.36
C SER A 89 21.78 -10.07 7.66
N ASP A 90 21.64 -11.39 7.76
CA ASP A 90 21.21 -12.06 8.98
C ASP A 90 22.35 -12.83 9.66
N ASP A 91 22.12 -13.36 10.87
CA ASP A 91 23.09 -14.10 11.66
C ASP A 91 23.39 -15.52 11.12
N THR A 92 22.68 -15.95 10.07
CA THR A 92 22.90 -17.24 9.38
C THR A 92 23.67 -17.10 8.06
N GLY A 93 23.96 -15.87 7.64
CA GLY A 93 24.67 -15.55 6.42
C GLY A 93 23.78 -15.39 5.19
N ALA A 94 22.45 -15.24 5.34
CA ALA A 94 21.59 -14.79 4.24
C ALA A 94 21.79 -13.30 3.98
N GLU A 95 21.84 -12.91 2.70
CA GLU A 95 22.07 -11.54 2.28
C GLU A 95 21.11 -11.13 1.16
N PHE A 96 20.72 -9.85 1.17
CA PHE A 96 19.98 -9.21 0.09
C PHE A 96 20.46 -7.77 -0.09
N SER A 97 20.76 -7.39 -1.33
CA SER A 97 21.21 -6.03 -1.67
C SER A 97 20.33 -5.41 -2.75
N ALA A 98 20.00 -4.13 -2.59
CA ALA A 98 19.32 -3.34 -3.58
C ALA A 98 19.69 -1.85 -3.45
N LYS A 99 19.06 -1.05 -4.30
CA LYS A 99 19.18 0.39 -4.32
C LYS A 99 17.79 1.01 -4.21
N ILE A 100 17.61 1.95 -3.31
CA ILE A 100 16.43 2.80 -3.23
C ILE A 100 16.60 3.88 -4.29
N ASN A 101 15.64 4.00 -5.19
CA ASN A 101 15.65 5.05 -6.19
C ASN A 101 15.44 6.41 -5.51
N ARG A 102 16.14 7.43 -5.98
CA ARG A 102 15.87 8.79 -5.56
C ARG A 102 14.43 9.17 -5.91
N LEU A 103 13.83 10.03 -5.11
CA LEU A 103 12.51 10.56 -5.38
C LEU A 103 12.61 12.07 -5.71
N PRO A 104 12.33 12.47 -6.96
CA PRO A 104 11.93 11.65 -8.09
C PRO A 104 13.14 11.05 -8.83
N ALA A 105 12.93 9.93 -9.51
CA ALA A 105 13.97 9.30 -10.32
C ALA A 105 14.17 9.96 -11.68
N SER A 106 13.30 10.87 -12.11
CA SER A 106 13.30 11.55 -13.40
C SER A 106 12.74 12.98 -13.29
N GLU A 107 12.66 13.72 -14.42
CA GLU A 107 12.01 15.05 -14.47
C GLU A 107 10.52 15.00 -14.12
N ASN A 108 9.88 13.83 -14.28
CA ASN A 108 8.49 13.60 -13.94
C ASN A 108 8.40 12.70 -12.70
N PHE A 109 7.52 13.05 -11.79
CA PHE A 109 7.11 12.18 -10.70
C PHE A 109 5.94 11.30 -11.17
N ARG A 110 6.06 9.98 -10.99
CA ARG A 110 5.07 8.98 -11.41
C ARG A 110 4.55 8.21 -10.22
N ALA A 111 3.24 8.30 -10.00
CA ALA A 111 2.56 7.54 -8.97
C ALA A 111 1.65 6.48 -9.62
N VAL A 112 1.88 5.21 -9.32
CA VAL A 112 0.99 4.12 -9.70
C VAL A 112 0.03 3.82 -8.55
N ILE A 113 -1.26 3.68 -8.87
CA ILE A 113 -2.30 3.37 -7.89
C ILE A 113 -3.05 2.12 -8.34
N ILE A 114 -3.11 1.10 -7.46
CA ILE A 114 -3.77 -0.18 -7.71
C ILE A 114 -4.80 -0.48 -6.61
N GLY A 115 -5.81 -1.28 -6.92
CA GLY A 115 -6.79 -1.79 -5.96
C GLY A 115 -6.88 -3.31 -5.96
N ASN A 116 -7.43 -3.88 -4.89
CA ASN A 116 -7.76 -5.32 -4.77
C ASN A 116 -6.58 -6.28 -5.02
N LEU A 117 -5.39 -5.93 -4.52
CA LEU A 117 -4.19 -6.76 -4.64
C LEU A 117 -4.41 -8.17 -4.07
N GLY A 118 -5.15 -8.28 -2.96
CA GLY A 118 -5.36 -9.54 -2.23
C GLY A 118 -5.94 -10.64 -3.10
N TYR A 119 -6.89 -10.29 -3.97
CA TYR A 119 -7.58 -11.24 -4.84
C TYR A 119 -6.93 -11.46 -6.20
N ALA A 120 -5.90 -10.68 -6.56
CA ALA A 120 -5.21 -10.85 -7.82
C ALA A 120 -4.42 -12.18 -7.83
N LYS A 121 -4.72 -13.04 -8.80
CA LYS A 121 -4.00 -14.29 -9.03
C LYS A 121 -2.88 -14.05 -10.02
N ASN A 122 -1.62 -14.10 -9.56
CA ASN A 122 -0.41 -13.90 -10.39
C ASN A 122 -0.51 -12.66 -11.30
N PRO A 123 -0.71 -11.46 -10.73
CA PRO A 123 -0.86 -10.25 -11.55
C PRO A 123 0.44 -9.97 -12.31
N ASP A 124 0.28 -9.53 -13.57
CA ASP A 124 1.43 -9.13 -14.39
C ASP A 124 1.81 -7.68 -14.08
N PHE A 125 2.96 -7.49 -13.47
CA PHE A 125 3.48 -6.16 -13.11
C PHE A 125 4.45 -5.57 -14.15
N ARG A 126 4.71 -6.25 -15.28
CA ARG A 126 5.70 -5.79 -16.28
C ARG A 126 5.37 -4.40 -16.83
N ALA A 127 4.11 -4.08 -17.05
CA ALA A 127 3.70 -2.75 -17.51
C ALA A 127 3.94 -1.67 -16.43
N ILE A 128 3.68 -2.01 -15.17
CA ILE A 128 3.97 -1.11 -14.03
C ILE A 128 5.48 -0.89 -13.90
N GLU A 129 6.30 -1.92 -14.01
CA GLU A 129 7.77 -1.78 -14.00
C GLU A 129 8.28 -0.93 -15.19
N ALA A 130 7.68 -1.11 -16.39
CA ALA A 130 8.02 -0.33 -17.57
C ALA A 130 7.67 1.16 -17.43
N ASP A 131 6.62 1.49 -16.69
CA ASP A 131 6.25 2.87 -16.36
C ASP A 131 7.22 3.52 -15.36
N ARG A 132 8.09 2.74 -14.71
CA ARG A 132 9.11 3.21 -13.75
C ARG A 132 8.51 4.15 -12.70
N PRO A 133 7.58 3.67 -11.83
CA PRO A 133 6.98 4.50 -10.81
C PRO A 133 8.00 4.94 -9.76
N ASP A 134 7.86 6.17 -9.27
CA ASP A 134 8.58 6.68 -8.11
C ASP A 134 7.93 6.21 -6.80
N ILE A 135 6.64 5.88 -6.84
CA ILE A 135 5.86 5.38 -5.72
C ILE A 135 4.69 4.51 -6.21
N VAL A 136 4.36 3.49 -5.44
CA VAL A 136 3.17 2.66 -5.63
C VAL A 136 2.22 2.87 -4.46
N PHE A 137 0.95 3.11 -4.75
CA PHE A 137 -0.13 3.14 -3.76
C PHE A 137 -1.06 1.94 -3.96
N THR A 138 -1.63 1.44 -2.87
CA THR A 138 -2.77 0.52 -2.96
C THR A 138 -4.00 1.12 -2.30
N CYS A 139 -5.16 0.94 -2.93
CA CYS A 139 -6.45 1.40 -2.44
C CYS A 139 -7.21 0.30 -1.70
N GLY A 140 -6.55 -0.34 -0.73
CA GLY A 140 -7.13 -1.36 0.14
C GLY A 140 -7.26 -2.75 -0.47
N ASP A 141 -7.76 -3.67 0.36
CA ASP A 141 -7.88 -5.10 0.05
C ASP A 141 -6.54 -5.68 -0.43
N ASN A 142 -5.50 -5.41 0.35
CA ASN A 142 -4.14 -5.87 0.06
C ASN A 142 -4.01 -7.38 0.23
N VAL A 143 -4.83 -7.96 1.10
CA VAL A 143 -4.92 -9.41 1.37
C VAL A 143 -6.35 -9.90 1.15
N PRO A 144 -6.58 -11.21 0.91
CA PRO A 144 -7.93 -11.74 0.82
C PRO A 144 -8.64 -11.82 2.17
N MET A 145 -7.91 -12.04 3.26
CA MET A 145 -8.35 -12.09 4.67
C MET A 145 -7.14 -12.31 5.58
N LEU A 146 -7.29 -12.04 6.87
CA LEU A 146 -6.22 -12.30 7.85
C LEU A 146 -6.36 -13.66 8.56
N HIS A 147 -7.58 -14.21 8.64
CA HIS A 147 -7.83 -15.44 9.41
C HIS A 147 -7.55 -16.71 8.62
N GLU A 148 -7.08 -17.74 9.30
CA GLU A 148 -7.09 -19.13 8.86
C GLU A 148 -8.06 -19.93 9.74
N ASN A 149 -8.82 -20.86 9.16
CA ASN A 149 -9.80 -21.68 9.88
C ASN A 149 -10.77 -20.87 10.79
N GLY A 150 -11.14 -19.67 10.34
CA GLY A 150 -12.10 -18.82 11.02
C GLY A 150 -11.57 -18.02 12.21
N LYS A 151 -10.27 -18.04 12.48
CA LYS A 151 -9.62 -17.26 13.53
C LYS A 151 -8.33 -16.63 13.04
N TRP A 152 -8.07 -15.42 13.47
CA TRP A 152 -6.78 -14.76 13.30
C TRP A 152 -5.93 -14.97 14.57
N ASP A 153 -4.71 -15.41 14.40
CA ASP A 153 -3.73 -15.70 15.46
C ASP A 153 -2.64 -14.61 15.60
N GLY A 154 -2.79 -13.48 14.90
CA GLY A 154 -1.78 -12.42 14.83
C GLY A 154 -0.75 -12.61 13.71
N SER A 155 -0.89 -13.64 12.88
CA SER A 155 0.04 -13.90 11.77
C SER A 155 0.07 -12.80 10.74
N MET A 156 1.26 -12.40 10.31
CA MET A 156 1.51 -11.43 9.24
C MET A 156 1.70 -12.10 7.85
N LYS A 157 1.62 -13.44 7.77
CA LYS A 157 1.79 -14.19 6.52
C LYS A 157 0.89 -13.74 5.38
N PRO A 158 -0.41 -13.35 5.59
CA PRO A 158 -1.22 -12.85 4.49
C PRO A 158 -0.65 -11.58 3.86
N PHE A 159 -0.12 -10.64 4.64
CA PHE A 159 0.52 -9.43 4.13
C PHE A 159 1.85 -9.76 3.42
N GLU A 160 2.65 -10.66 3.97
CA GLU A 160 3.86 -11.14 3.32
C GLU A 160 3.56 -11.76 1.95
N ALA A 161 2.52 -12.60 1.87
CA ALA A 161 2.08 -13.19 0.60
C ALA A 161 1.62 -12.13 -0.40
N ALA A 162 1.01 -11.02 0.06
CA ALA A 162 0.66 -9.89 -0.79
C ALA A 162 1.91 -9.18 -1.36
N ILE A 163 2.91 -8.93 -0.53
CA ILE A 163 4.19 -8.34 -0.98
C ILE A 163 4.90 -9.26 -1.99
N LYS A 164 4.89 -10.57 -1.77
CA LYS A 164 5.49 -11.56 -2.68
C LYS A 164 4.82 -11.66 -4.06
N LYS A 165 3.64 -11.07 -4.27
CA LYS A 165 3.01 -10.94 -5.60
C LYS A 165 3.75 -9.96 -6.50
N PHE A 166 4.38 -8.95 -5.92
CA PHE A 166 5.17 -7.98 -6.68
C PHE A 166 6.52 -8.56 -7.09
N PRO A 167 7.09 -8.09 -8.22
CA PRO A 167 8.50 -8.32 -8.50
C PRO A 167 9.34 -7.82 -7.33
N ARG A 168 10.16 -8.70 -6.76
CA ARG A 168 10.94 -8.38 -5.55
C ARG A 168 11.76 -7.09 -5.69
N ARG A 169 12.34 -6.85 -6.87
CA ARG A 169 13.15 -5.66 -7.14
C ARG A 169 12.33 -4.38 -7.19
N LEU A 170 11.07 -4.44 -7.60
CA LEU A 170 10.20 -3.27 -7.66
C LEU A 170 10.02 -2.66 -6.26
N LEU A 171 9.52 -3.43 -5.30
CA LEU A 171 9.28 -2.92 -3.94
C LEU A 171 10.54 -2.73 -3.11
N ALA A 172 11.65 -3.39 -3.48
CA ALA A 172 12.95 -3.15 -2.86
C ALA A 172 13.60 -1.81 -3.28
N SER A 173 13.09 -1.18 -4.34
CA SER A 173 13.62 0.06 -4.91
C SER A 173 12.59 1.20 -4.94
N THR A 174 11.31 0.89 -4.92
CA THR A 174 10.18 1.84 -5.04
C THR A 174 9.27 1.70 -3.83
N PRO A 175 9.01 2.78 -3.07
CA PRO A 175 8.14 2.73 -1.90
C PRO A 175 6.70 2.32 -2.23
N LEU A 176 6.12 1.53 -1.35
CA LEU A 176 4.72 1.13 -1.32
C LEU A 176 4.01 1.87 -0.19
N MET A 177 2.94 2.59 -0.50
CA MET A 177 2.13 3.32 0.48
C MET A 177 0.67 2.82 0.40
N PRO A 178 0.32 1.76 1.13
CA PRO A 178 -1.03 1.21 1.10
C PRO A 178 -2.00 1.99 1.99
N ILE A 179 -3.30 1.89 1.66
CA ILE A 179 -4.38 2.07 2.63
C ILE A 179 -5.00 0.71 2.95
N SER A 180 -5.70 0.62 4.08
CA SER A 180 -6.42 -0.61 4.45
C SER A 180 -7.80 -0.65 3.80
N GLY A 181 -8.21 -1.83 3.35
CA GLY A 181 -9.59 -2.18 3.02
C GLY A 181 -10.21 -3.04 4.12
N ASN A 182 -11.41 -3.57 3.89
CA ASN A 182 -12.06 -4.46 4.84
C ASN A 182 -11.32 -5.80 4.97
N HIS A 183 -10.81 -6.36 3.87
CA HIS A 183 -10.08 -7.63 3.90
C HIS A 183 -8.77 -7.57 4.68
N ASP A 184 -8.12 -6.42 4.75
CA ASP A 184 -6.92 -6.18 5.57
C ASP A 184 -7.19 -6.21 7.08
N LYS A 185 -8.46 -6.30 7.48
CA LYS A 185 -8.97 -6.28 8.85
C LYS A 185 -9.85 -7.47 9.17
N GLU A 186 -10.11 -8.36 8.21
CA GLU A 186 -10.98 -9.51 8.38
C GLU A 186 -10.31 -10.59 9.22
N ILE A 187 -10.72 -10.67 10.51
CA ILE A 187 -10.18 -11.58 11.52
C ILE A 187 -11.04 -12.83 11.74
N ARG A 188 -12.25 -12.85 11.18
CA ARG A 188 -13.19 -13.97 11.15
C ARG A 188 -14.05 -13.90 9.88
N PRO A 189 -14.60 -15.00 9.39
CA PRO A 189 -15.49 -14.99 8.23
C PRO A 189 -16.68 -14.04 8.44
N ARG A 190 -16.94 -13.18 7.47
CA ARG A 190 -18.09 -12.27 7.50
C ARG A 190 -19.43 -13.03 7.64
N GLY A 191 -19.58 -14.16 6.94
CA GLY A 191 -20.81 -14.92 6.93
C GLY A 191 -21.94 -14.20 6.14
N LYS A 192 -23.18 -14.78 6.23
CA LYS A 192 -24.37 -14.23 5.54
C LYS A 192 -25.24 -13.34 6.44
N LYS A 193 -25.02 -13.35 7.74
CA LYS A 193 -25.77 -12.59 8.76
C LYS A 193 -24.80 -12.02 9.77
N TYR A 194 -25.18 -10.94 10.44
CA TYR A 194 -24.42 -10.35 11.53
C TYR A 194 -24.10 -11.40 12.63
N PRO A 195 -22.82 -11.72 12.84
CA PRO A 195 -22.43 -12.65 13.89
C PRO A 195 -22.50 -11.96 15.28
N LYS A 196 -22.37 -12.75 16.35
CA LYS A 196 -22.32 -12.20 17.71
C LYS A 196 -21.00 -11.43 17.97
N GLU A 197 -19.91 -11.90 17.40
CA GLU A 197 -18.58 -11.30 17.53
C GLU A 197 -18.19 -10.55 16.25
N ALA A 198 -17.39 -9.50 16.40
CA ALA A 198 -16.92 -8.71 15.26
C ALA A 198 -16.12 -9.57 14.26
N SER A 199 -16.43 -9.42 12.97
CA SER A 199 -15.70 -10.10 11.88
C SER A 199 -14.41 -9.38 11.51
N TYR A 200 -14.31 -8.10 11.85
CA TYR A 200 -13.17 -7.25 11.49
C TYR A 200 -12.53 -6.64 12.73
N ASP A 201 -11.26 -6.29 12.62
CA ASP A 201 -10.54 -5.42 13.56
C ASP A 201 -10.50 -3.99 13.01
N PRO A 202 -11.42 -3.08 13.40
CA PRO A 202 -11.43 -1.70 12.90
C PRO A 202 -10.17 -0.91 13.26
N SER A 203 -9.38 -1.36 14.25
CA SER A 203 -8.11 -0.74 14.61
C SER A 203 -7.02 -0.97 13.56
N ALA A 204 -7.19 -1.98 12.70
CA ALA A 204 -6.23 -2.41 11.68
C ALA A 204 -4.83 -2.73 12.27
N ALA A 205 -4.79 -3.37 13.45
CA ALA A 205 -3.54 -3.60 14.20
C ALA A 205 -2.49 -4.34 13.35
N GLY A 206 -2.87 -5.43 12.67
CA GLY A 206 -1.96 -6.20 11.82
C GLY A 206 -1.43 -5.38 10.63
N PHE A 207 -2.30 -4.60 9.97
CA PHE A 207 -1.92 -3.73 8.87
C PHE A 207 -0.89 -2.67 9.30
N LYS A 208 -1.13 -1.98 10.42
CA LYS A 208 -0.23 -0.97 10.98
C LYS A 208 1.12 -1.55 11.40
N GLU A 209 1.09 -2.74 12.02
CA GLU A 209 2.31 -3.44 12.43
C GLU A 209 3.17 -3.79 11.22
N PHE A 210 2.55 -4.25 10.14
CA PHE A 210 3.26 -4.69 8.95
C PHE A 210 3.80 -3.55 8.09
N PHE A 211 3.03 -2.48 7.85
CA PHE A 211 3.39 -1.45 6.86
C PHE A 211 4.11 -0.23 7.41
N LYS A 212 4.05 0.07 8.70
CA LYS A 212 4.76 1.21 9.33
C LYS A 212 4.58 2.53 8.57
N LEU A 213 3.33 3.00 8.46
CA LEU A 213 2.94 4.19 7.70
C LEU A 213 2.91 5.47 8.56
N PRO A 214 2.88 6.68 7.97
CA PRO A 214 2.74 7.93 8.69
C PRO A 214 1.46 7.99 9.55
N ASP A 215 1.44 8.88 10.54
CA ASP A 215 0.27 9.20 11.38
C ASP A 215 -0.38 7.96 12.06
N GLY A 216 0.39 6.89 12.25
CA GLY A 216 -0.09 5.63 12.81
C GLY A 216 -0.86 4.73 11.84
N GLY A 217 -0.88 5.05 10.55
CA GLY A 217 -1.23 4.16 9.45
C GLY A 217 -2.72 3.92 9.17
N SER A 218 -3.68 4.38 10.01
CA SER A 218 -5.11 4.21 9.68
C SER A 218 -5.54 5.17 8.57
N TYR A 219 -5.17 6.43 8.72
CA TYR A 219 -5.26 7.46 7.71
C TYR A 219 -3.98 8.28 7.77
N TRP A 220 -3.52 8.77 6.65
CA TRP A 220 -2.21 9.40 6.55
C TRP A 220 -2.13 10.44 5.43
N LYS A 221 -1.12 11.31 5.53
CA LYS A 221 -0.72 12.27 4.52
C LYS A 221 0.65 11.90 3.98
N PHE A 222 0.84 12.08 2.68
CA PHE A 222 2.16 12.08 2.07
C PHE A 222 2.26 13.17 1.00
N ALA A 223 3.21 14.07 1.13
CA ALA A 223 3.40 15.20 0.24
C ALA A 223 4.72 15.11 -0.52
N VAL A 224 4.71 15.47 -1.80
CA VAL A 224 5.92 15.63 -2.64
C VAL A 224 5.95 17.08 -3.13
N PRO A 225 6.47 18.01 -2.30
CA PRO A 225 6.37 19.46 -2.55
C PRO A 225 7.00 19.91 -3.86
N GLN A 226 8.10 19.28 -4.29
CA GLN A 226 8.78 19.60 -5.54
C GLN A 226 7.93 19.36 -6.80
N TYR A 227 6.86 18.56 -6.70
CA TYR A 227 5.86 18.36 -7.76
C TYR A 227 4.50 18.92 -7.39
N GLY A 228 4.40 19.62 -6.25
CA GLY A 228 3.18 20.30 -5.82
C GLY A 228 2.03 19.33 -5.53
N VAL A 229 2.29 18.11 -5.05
CA VAL A 229 1.24 17.10 -4.80
C VAL A 229 1.22 16.64 -3.35
N THR A 230 -0.01 16.43 -2.85
CA THR A 230 -0.30 15.76 -1.58
C THR A 230 -1.26 14.60 -1.82
N PHE A 231 -0.94 13.45 -1.25
CA PHE A 231 -1.81 12.28 -1.17
C PHE A 231 -2.36 12.14 0.25
N LEU A 232 -3.65 11.87 0.36
CA LEU A 232 -4.37 11.65 1.62
C LEU A 232 -5.01 10.26 1.57
N GLY A 233 -4.48 9.33 2.35
CA GLY A 233 -5.10 8.03 2.57
C GLY A 233 -6.16 8.13 3.67
N ILE A 234 -7.38 7.62 3.44
CA ILE A 234 -8.45 7.58 4.44
C ILE A 234 -8.96 6.16 4.64
N ASP A 235 -9.32 5.84 5.87
CA ASP A 235 -9.81 4.54 6.29
C ASP A 235 -11.33 4.48 6.22
N VAL A 236 -11.84 4.27 5.03
CA VAL A 236 -13.28 4.06 4.75
C VAL A 236 -13.47 2.85 3.85
N CYS A 237 -14.30 1.91 4.30
CA CYS A 237 -14.67 0.71 3.58
C CYS A 237 -15.96 0.15 4.20
N HIS A 238 -16.88 -0.36 3.37
CA HIS A 238 -18.16 -0.92 3.84
C HIS A 238 -18.89 -0.01 4.85
N ILE A 239 -19.03 1.28 4.50
CA ILE A 239 -19.60 2.31 5.38
C ILE A 239 -21.03 2.01 5.84
N TYR A 240 -21.79 1.19 5.09
CA TYR A 240 -23.14 0.74 5.45
C TYR A 240 -23.16 -0.22 6.65
N ASP A 241 -22.06 -0.88 6.94
CA ASP A 241 -21.91 -1.80 8.07
C ASP A 241 -21.43 -1.11 9.35
N TYR A 242 -21.25 0.22 9.32
CA TYR A 242 -20.78 0.99 10.46
C TYR A 242 -21.72 0.83 11.67
N GLY A 243 -21.16 0.58 12.85
CA GLY A 243 -21.91 0.35 14.09
C GLY A 243 -22.45 -1.08 14.25
N THR A 244 -22.14 -2.00 13.33
CA THR A 244 -22.52 -3.41 13.42
C THR A 244 -21.30 -4.29 13.71
N THR A 245 -21.51 -5.62 13.88
CA THR A 245 -20.42 -6.59 14.01
C THR A 245 -19.66 -6.82 12.68
N TRP A 246 -20.10 -6.20 11.58
CA TRP A 246 -19.36 -6.13 10.32
C TRP A 246 -18.65 -4.79 10.09
N GLN A 247 -18.59 -3.94 11.10
CA GLN A 247 -17.86 -2.68 10.96
C GLN A 247 -16.38 -2.96 10.66
N ALA A 248 -15.89 -2.46 9.52
CA ALA A 248 -14.51 -2.59 9.08
C ALA A 248 -13.75 -1.25 9.04
N CYS A 249 -14.46 -0.12 8.95
CA CYS A 249 -13.83 1.19 8.83
C CYS A 249 -13.77 1.97 10.16
N SER A 250 -12.85 2.92 10.21
CA SER A 250 -12.81 3.95 11.26
C SER A 250 -14.05 4.86 11.21
N PRO A 251 -14.41 5.54 12.32
CA PRO A 251 -15.46 6.54 12.29
C PRO A 251 -15.22 7.61 11.23
N PHE A 252 -16.29 7.97 10.47
CA PHE A 252 -16.21 8.90 9.34
C PHE A 252 -17.29 10.01 9.38
N GLY A 253 -18.04 10.14 10.47
CA GLY A 253 -18.99 11.23 10.71
C GLY A 253 -18.29 12.59 10.86
N ALA A 254 -19.06 13.68 10.85
CA ALA A 254 -18.55 15.05 10.91
C ALA A 254 -17.71 15.36 12.16
N ASP A 255 -17.94 14.67 13.24
CA ASP A 255 -17.27 14.77 14.56
C ASP A 255 -16.13 13.77 14.72
N SER A 256 -15.92 12.86 13.74
CA SER A 256 -14.86 11.87 13.81
C SER A 256 -13.48 12.51 13.66
N ARG A 257 -12.49 11.97 14.38
CA ARG A 257 -11.09 12.43 14.27
C ARG A 257 -10.58 12.40 12.83
N GLN A 258 -10.93 11.35 12.07
CA GLN A 258 -10.54 11.20 10.68
C GLN A 258 -11.13 12.31 9.79
N TYR A 259 -12.44 12.60 9.93
CA TYR A 259 -13.07 13.65 9.13
C TYR A 259 -12.50 15.04 9.46
N VAL A 260 -12.37 15.36 10.76
CA VAL A 260 -11.79 16.64 11.21
C VAL A 260 -10.36 16.81 10.70
N TRP A 261 -9.53 15.76 10.81
CA TRP A 261 -8.17 15.74 10.27
C TRP A 261 -8.19 15.94 8.74
N TYR A 262 -8.98 15.16 8.01
CA TYR A 262 -9.07 15.25 6.54
C TYR A 262 -9.47 16.64 6.07
N LYS A 263 -10.53 17.20 6.65
CA LYS A 263 -11.00 18.57 6.38
C LYS A 263 -9.88 19.58 6.62
N GLY A 264 -9.16 19.48 7.71
CA GLY A 264 -8.01 20.33 8.01
C GLY A 264 -6.90 20.22 6.95
N GLN A 265 -6.58 19.02 6.45
CA GLN A 265 -5.58 18.84 5.39
C GLN A 265 -6.01 19.48 4.07
N VAL A 266 -7.27 19.33 3.71
CA VAL A 266 -7.81 19.89 2.44
C VAL A 266 -7.94 21.42 2.52
N GLU A 267 -8.42 21.94 3.66
CA GLU A 267 -8.61 23.39 3.86
C GLU A 267 -7.27 24.15 3.96
N ASN A 268 -6.25 23.54 4.58
CA ASN A 268 -4.92 24.14 4.78
C ASN A 268 -3.88 23.55 3.80
N ARG A 269 -4.30 23.12 2.61
CA ARG A 269 -3.39 22.53 1.63
C ARG A 269 -2.26 23.48 1.24
N GLN A 270 -1.06 22.92 1.13
CA GLN A 270 0.15 23.65 0.71
C GLN A 270 0.56 23.31 -0.74
N THR A 271 -0.20 22.46 -1.41
CA THR A 271 0.11 21.98 -2.76
C THR A 271 -1.07 22.23 -3.70
N PRO A 272 -0.82 22.53 -4.98
CA PRO A 272 -1.87 22.74 -5.98
C PRO A 272 -2.59 21.43 -6.37
N PHE A 273 -2.05 20.28 -6.04
CA PHE A 273 -2.70 18.98 -6.31
C PHE A 273 -2.90 18.21 -5.01
N VAL A 274 -4.13 17.74 -4.79
CA VAL A 274 -4.50 16.90 -3.64
C VAL A 274 -5.28 15.70 -4.16
N PHE A 275 -4.78 14.49 -3.88
CA PHE A 275 -5.46 13.24 -4.21
C PHE A 275 -5.85 12.49 -2.96
N THR A 276 -7.07 11.97 -2.93
CA THR A 276 -7.58 11.13 -1.84
C THR A 276 -7.58 9.67 -2.29
N LEU A 277 -7.11 8.76 -1.43
CA LEU A 277 -7.10 7.32 -1.64
C LEU A 277 -8.00 6.65 -0.61
N MET A 278 -8.86 5.72 -1.05
CA MET A 278 -9.81 5.02 -0.17
C MET A 278 -10.22 3.65 -0.73
N ASN A 279 -10.93 2.85 0.09
CA ASN A 279 -11.46 1.54 -0.31
C ASN A 279 -13.00 1.49 -0.26
N GLU A 280 -13.68 2.58 -0.55
CA GLU A 280 -15.15 2.64 -0.62
C GLU A 280 -15.60 3.15 -1.98
N ARG A 281 -16.82 2.79 -2.41
CA ARG A 281 -17.38 3.35 -3.64
C ARG A 281 -17.42 4.88 -3.59
N ASN A 282 -16.87 5.50 -4.62
CA ASN A 282 -16.86 6.95 -4.75
C ASN A 282 -18.27 7.57 -4.58
N GLN A 283 -19.26 6.97 -5.21
CA GLN A 283 -20.64 7.43 -5.14
C GLN A 283 -21.23 7.33 -3.72
N ASP A 284 -20.93 6.25 -2.99
CA ASP A 284 -21.50 6.02 -1.67
C ASP A 284 -20.91 6.97 -0.64
N MET A 285 -19.60 7.25 -0.72
CA MET A 285 -18.97 8.29 0.10
C MET A 285 -19.56 9.68 -0.16
N ARG A 286 -19.81 10.05 -1.42
CA ARG A 286 -20.45 11.33 -1.74
C ARG A 286 -21.89 11.44 -1.22
N LYS A 287 -22.60 10.31 -1.12
CA LYS A 287 -23.99 10.24 -0.62
C LYS A 287 -24.11 10.13 0.90
N THR A 288 -23.01 10.12 1.65
CA THR A 288 -23.07 10.10 3.12
C THR A 288 -23.93 11.22 3.68
N LYS A 289 -24.51 10.98 4.86
CA LYS A 289 -25.45 11.93 5.51
C LYS A 289 -24.90 13.35 5.52
N GLY A 290 -25.71 14.29 5.04
CA GLY A 290 -25.35 15.71 4.93
C GLY A 290 -24.33 16.02 3.83
N LYS A 291 -23.96 15.03 3.01
CA LYS A 291 -22.99 15.16 1.91
C LYS A 291 -21.66 15.79 2.33
N ILE A 292 -21.27 15.54 3.58
CA ILE A 292 -20.07 16.17 4.19
C ILE A 292 -18.79 15.79 3.42
N TRP A 293 -18.68 14.54 2.95
CA TRP A 293 -17.53 14.09 2.18
C TRP A 293 -17.54 14.63 0.73
N GLU A 294 -18.74 14.78 0.10
CA GLU A 294 -18.86 15.41 -1.21
C GLU A 294 -18.32 16.85 -1.17
N ALA A 295 -18.67 17.60 -0.10
CA ALA A 295 -18.21 18.97 0.09
C ALA A 295 -16.68 19.06 0.23
N GLU A 296 -16.05 18.11 0.94
CA GLU A 296 -14.59 18.11 1.08
C GLU A 296 -13.89 17.60 -0.19
N PHE A 297 -14.42 16.56 -0.84
CA PHE A 297 -13.87 16.07 -2.11
C PHE A 297 -13.89 17.12 -3.21
N SER A 298 -14.90 18.01 -3.23
CA SER A 298 -14.97 19.13 -4.20
C SER A 298 -13.78 20.10 -4.12
N LYS A 299 -13.00 20.04 -3.03
CA LYS A 299 -11.80 20.87 -2.80
C LYS A 299 -10.50 20.13 -3.17
N THR A 300 -10.58 18.91 -3.73
CA THR A 300 -9.44 18.08 -4.12
C THR A 300 -9.28 17.98 -5.64
N SER A 301 -8.14 17.51 -6.10
CA SER A 301 -7.85 17.28 -7.52
C SER A 301 -8.46 16.00 -8.04
N GLY A 302 -8.59 14.99 -7.19
CA GLY A 302 -9.16 13.70 -7.53
C GLY A 302 -9.27 12.77 -6.34
N VAL A 303 -10.16 11.77 -6.47
CA VAL A 303 -10.39 10.71 -5.49
C VAL A 303 -10.19 9.37 -6.18
N VAL A 304 -9.41 8.48 -5.59
CA VAL A 304 -9.12 7.16 -6.15
C VAL A 304 -9.58 6.08 -5.18
N SER A 305 -10.36 5.16 -5.68
CA SER A 305 -10.89 4.01 -4.94
C SER A 305 -10.33 2.69 -5.47
N GLY A 306 -10.33 1.67 -4.61
CA GLY A 306 -10.06 0.28 -4.96
C GLY A 306 -11.27 -0.63 -4.74
N PHE A 307 -12.49 -0.15 -4.94
CA PHE A 307 -13.70 -0.90 -4.68
C PHE A 307 -14.17 -1.71 -5.91
N GLY A 308 -14.50 -3.00 -5.72
CA GLY A 308 -14.95 -3.88 -6.79
C GLY A 308 -13.85 -4.29 -7.78
N TYR A 309 -14.23 -4.81 -8.96
CA TYR A 309 -13.28 -5.44 -9.91
C TYR A 309 -13.38 -4.81 -11.30
N TYR A 310 -13.17 -3.50 -11.39
CA TYR A 310 -13.31 -2.72 -12.62
C TYR A 310 -12.45 -1.46 -12.60
N LEU A 311 -12.25 -0.90 -13.78
CA LEU A 311 -11.65 0.42 -13.97
C LEU A 311 -12.75 1.42 -14.29
N GLU A 312 -12.74 2.60 -13.65
CA GLU A 312 -13.70 3.65 -13.89
C GLU A 312 -13.09 5.04 -13.74
N ARG A 313 -13.58 5.98 -14.55
CA ARG A 313 -13.48 7.41 -14.31
C ARG A 313 -14.87 8.03 -14.33
N ALA A 314 -15.27 8.65 -13.21
CA ALA A 314 -16.46 9.49 -13.09
C ALA A 314 -16.04 10.93 -12.90
N GLU A 315 -16.91 11.88 -13.26
CA GLU A 315 -16.65 13.32 -13.11
C GLU A 315 -17.89 14.04 -12.61
N THR A 316 -17.77 14.76 -11.51
CA THR A 316 -18.80 15.63 -10.98
C THR A 316 -18.21 16.75 -10.16
N GLY A 317 -18.84 17.95 -10.19
CA GLY A 317 -18.36 19.10 -9.43
C GLY A 317 -16.94 19.57 -9.78
N GLY A 318 -16.46 19.28 -10.99
CA GLY A 318 -15.09 19.60 -11.42
C GLY A 318 -14.02 18.61 -10.90
N VAL A 319 -14.41 17.60 -10.14
CA VAL A 319 -13.51 16.58 -9.58
C VAL A 319 -13.60 15.28 -10.36
N LYS A 320 -12.47 14.61 -10.53
CA LYS A 320 -12.38 13.28 -11.13
C LYS A 320 -12.32 12.21 -10.04
N PHE A 321 -13.15 11.20 -10.19
CA PHE A 321 -13.23 10.03 -9.31
C PHE A 321 -12.81 8.81 -10.10
N TYR A 322 -11.77 8.14 -9.65
CA TYR A 322 -11.26 6.92 -10.27
C TYR A 322 -11.58 5.71 -9.42
N ASN A 323 -11.77 4.58 -10.08
CA ASN A 323 -11.72 3.26 -9.45
C ASN A 323 -10.69 2.41 -10.16
N THR A 324 -9.88 1.69 -9.39
CA THR A 324 -8.84 0.78 -9.92
C THR A 324 -8.98 -0.60 -9.31
N SER A 325 -8.60 -1.62 -10.05
CA SER A 325 -8.52 -2.99 -9.54
C SER A 325 -7.56 -3.80 -10.40
N LEU A 326 -6.74 -4.65 -9.79
CA LEU A 326 -5.95 -5.65 -10.51
C LEU A 326 -6.79 -6.81 -11.06
N ASN A 327 -8.08 -6.86 -10.74
CA ASN A 327 -9.01 -7.91 -11.13
C ASN A 327 -10.07 -7.37 -12.07
N ALA A 328 -10.65 -8.26 -12.87
CA ALA A 328 -11.82 -8.01 -13.71
C ALA A 328 -13.04 -8.74 -13.15
N GLY A 329 -14.20 -8.08 -13.11
CA GLY A 329 -15.43 -8.69 -12.59
C GLY A 329 -16.58 -7.70 -12.46
N ASP A 330 -17.27 -7.76 -11.32
CA ASP A 330 -18.46 -6.96 -11.06
C ASP A 330 -18.17 -5.46 -11.07
N LYS A 331 -19.02 -4.74 -11.78
CA LYS A 331 -18.99 -3.28 -11.90
C LYS A 331 -20.11 -2.65 -11.09
N TYR A 332 -19.77 -1.57 -10.41
CA TYR A 332 -20.73 -0.75 -9.68
C TYR A 332 -20.63 0.70 -10.19
N PRO A 333 -21.18 0.97 -11.40
CA PRO A 333 -20.95 2.26 -12.07
C PRO A 333 -21.46 3.43 -11.23
N ASP A 334 -20.67 4.49 -11.25
CA ASP A 334 -21.09 5.78 -10.73
C ASP A 334 -22.12 6.43 -11.69
N VAL A 335 -23.10 7.15 -11.15
CA VAL A 335 -24.08 7.86 -11.99
C VAL A 335 -23.46 8.95 -12.87
N PHE A 336 -22.25 9.38 -12.54
CA PHE A 336 -21.46 10.36 -13.29
C PHE A 336 -20.31 9.71 -14.08
N SER A 337 -20.35 8.39 -14.29
CA SER A 337 -19.32 7.63 -15.02
C SER A 337 -19.10 8.21 -16.43
N LYS A 338 -17.85 8.39 -16.83
CA LYS A 338 -17.41 8.81 -18.17
C LYS A 338 -16.68 7.68 -18.89
N PHE A 339 -16.08 6.79 -18.14
CA PHE A 339 -15.40 5.60 -18.62
C PHE A 339 -15.59 4.48 -17.60
N ILE A 340 -15.91 3.26 -18.05
CA ILE A 340 -15.97 2.06 -17.21
C ILE A 340 -15.64 0.81 -18.02
N LYS A 341 -14.76 -0.02 -17.47
CA LYS A 341 -14.37 -1.30 -18.09
C LYS A 341 -14.19 -2.38 -17.02
N ALA A 342 -14.81 -3.56 -17.21
CA ALA A 342 -14.56 -4.74 -16.40
C ALA A 342 -13.23 -5.39 -16.80
N GLU A 343 -12.12 -4.76 -16.45
CA GLU A 343 -10.78 -5.19 -16.77
C GLU A 343 -9.85 -4.88 -15.60
N GLY A 344 -8.85 -5.74 -15.37
CA GLY A 344 -7.78 -5.48 -14.42
C GLY A 344 -6.81 -4.44 -14.96
N GLY A 345 -6.40 -3.53 -14.08
CA GLY A 345 -5.45 -2.49 -14.46
C GLY A 345 -5.09 -1.57 -13.29
N TYR A 346 -4.55 -0.40 -13.62
CA TYR A 346 -4.04 0.56 -12.65
C TYR A 346 -4.23 2.00 -13.14
N LEU A 347 -4.16 2.95 -12.22
CA LEU A 347 -4.08 4.38 -12.53
C LEU A 347 -2.62 4.81 -12.47
N LEU A 348 -2.13 5.43 -13.52
CA LEU A 348 -0.84 6.12 -13.57
C LEU A 348 -1.06 7.62 -13.53
N LEU A 349 -0.59 8.28 -12.47
CA LEU A 349 -0.52 9.74 -12.38
C LEU A 349 0.89 10.21 -12.71
N THR A 350 1.01 11.10 -13.70
CA THR A 350 2.29 11.70 -14.09
C THR A 350 2.28 13.19 -13.82
N PHE A 351 3.20 13.62 -12.95
CA PHE A 351 3.38 15.01 -12.55
C PHE A 351 4.65 15.57 -13.19
N ALA A 352 4.52 16.71 -13.86
CA ALA A 352 5.62 17.50 -14.35
C ALA A 352 5.51 18.92 -13.81
N LYS A 353 6.63 19.57 -13.48
CA LYS A 353 6.62 20.93 -12.90
C LYS A 353 5.87 21.91 -13.81
N GLY A 354 4.89 22.63 -13.22
CA GLY A 354 4.10 23.66 -13.92
C GLY A 354 3.15 23.15 -15.01
N LYS A 355 2.85 21.84 -15.03
CA LYS A 355 1.91 21.23 -15.98
C LYS A 355 0.69 20.66 -15.25
N ASP A 356 -0.37 20.45 -16.01
CA ASP A 356 -1.50 19.62 -15.59
C ASP A 356 -1.02 18.20 -15.30
N VAL A 357 -1.64 17.53 -14.33
CA VAL A 357 -1.38 16.12 -14.06
C VAL A 357 -2.04 15.28 -15.13
N ARG A 358 -1.28 14.41 -15.77
CA ARG A 358 -1.83 13.37 -16.65
C ARG A 358 -2.23 12.16 -15.81
N ALA A 359 -3.48 11.72 -15.98
CA ALA A 359 -4.05 10.55 -15.32
C ALA A 359 -4.47 9.53 -16.38
N ASP A 360 -3.79 8.39 -16.41
CA ASP A 360 -4.03 7.31 -17.37
C ASP A 360 -4.55 6.06 -16.64
N LEU A 361 -5.76 5.61 -16.94
CA LEU A 361 -6.21 4.26 -16.61
C LEU A 361 -5.61 3.30 -17.63
N LYS A 362 -4.81 2.36 -17.17
CA LYS A 362 -4.06 1.42 -18.02
C LYS A 362 -4.45 -0.01 -17.69
N SER A 363 -4.48 -0.86 -18.71
CA SER A 363 -4.57 -2.31 -18.55
C SER A 363 -3.29 -2.89 -17.96
N LEU A 364 -3.33 -4.13 -17.47
CA LEU A 364 -2.12 -4.85 -17.04
C LEU A 364 -1.16 -5.17 -18.22
N ALA A 365 -1.64 -5.09 -19.46
CA ALA A 365 -0.78 -5.16 -20.66
C ALA A 365 -0.08 -3.82 -20.99
N GLY A 366 -0.40 -2.74 -20.27
CA GLY A 366 0.18 -1.41 -20.45
C GLY A 366 -0.54 -0.52 -21.46
N GLU A 367 -1.67 -0.99 -22.02
CA GLU A 367 -2.50 -0.17 -22.90
C GLU A 367 -3.18 0.96 -22.11
N VAL A 368 -3.18 2.17 -22.65
CA VAL A 368 -3.94 3.30 -22.11
C VAL A 368 -5.40 3.15 -22.55
N LEU A 369 -6.27 2.86 -21.59
CA LEU A 369 -7.70 2.62 -21.82
C LEU A 369 -8.51 3.92 -21.75
N ASP A 370 -8.11 4.82 -20.86
CA ASP A 370 -8.70 6.16 -20.70
C ASP A 370 -7.63 7.13 -20.21
N SER A 371 -7.69 8.38 -20.67
CA SER A 371 -6.72 9.41 -20.28
C SER A 371 -7.42 10.72 -19.99
N SER A 372 -6.95 11.44 -18.97
CA SER A 372 -7.48 12.76 -18.64
C SER A 372 -6.40 13.69 -18.06
N ALA A 373 -6.59 14.99 -18.23
CA ALA A 373 -5.77 16.02 -17.60
C ALA A 373 -6.47 16.57 -16.35
N ILE A 374 -5.69 16.81 -15.30
CA ILE A 374 -6.17 17.39 -14.04
C ILE A 374 -5.44 18.69 -13.81
N LYS A 375 -6.20 19.79 -13.78
CA LYS A 375 -5.67 21.13 -13.56
C LYS A 375 -5.29 21.35 -12.09
N PRO A 376 -4.33 22.24 -11.81
CA PRO A 376 -4.05 22.63 -10.43
C PRO A 376 -5.29 23.28 -9.80
N LEU A 377 -5.48 23.05 -8.52
CA LEU A 377 -6.50 23.74 -7.73
C LEU A 377 -6.16 25.22 -7.67
N SER A 378 -7.16 26.09 -7.75
CA SER A 378 -6.98 27.52 -7.63
C SER A 378 -6.26 27.89 -6.34
N SER A 379 -5.35 28.86 -6.40
CA SER A 379 -4.76 29.46 -5.19
C SER A 379 -5.87 29.99 -4.29
N ARG A 380 -5.80 29.72 -3.02
CA ARG A 380 -6.68 30.31 -2.00
C ARG A 380 -6.06 31.56 -1.46
#